data_25eb5ff43dc36fa855c7bac7448475f4
#
_entry.id   25eb5ff43dc36fa855c7bac7448475f4
#
_cell.length_a   1.000
_cell.length_b   1.000
_cell.length_c   1.000
_cell.angle_alpha   90.00
_cell.angle_beta   90.00
_cell.angle_gamma   90.00
#
_symmetry.space_group_name_H-M   'P 1'
#
loop_
_entity.id
_entity.type
_entity.pdbx_description
1 polymer ?
#
loop_
_entity_poly.entity_id
_entity_poly.type
_entity_poly.pdbx_seq_one_letter_code
_entity_poly.pdbx_strand_id
1 'polypeptide(L)'
;MCIRDRVYFATSLRANSTVLDRLTRYKRLEQYPDDMELLDDVIVEIRQAIEMTSIYRDDIKGTRELFSSILDNRLNNAMKYLTSVTLLMAVPTVISGLYGMNVDIDGMPFSGSDYGFVIVCLLTLAICGIAAWVLHKKHML
;
A
#
# COMPACT_ATOMS: atom_id res chain seq x y z
N MET A 1 -4.78 -19.43 -7.07
CA MET A 1 -5.77 -19.95 -6.12
C MET A 1 -6.72 -18.82 -5.74
N CYS A 2 -7.98 -18.89 -6.19
CA CYS A 2 -8.93 -17.77 -6.08
C CYS A 2 -9.50 -17.65 -4.65
N ILE A 3 -9.87 -16.44 -4.25
CA ILE A 3 -10.58 -16.18 -2.97
C ILE A 3 -11.83 -17.06 -2.90
N ARG A 4 -12.48 -17.26 -4.03
CA ARG A 4 -13.66 -18.13 -4.21
C ARG A 4 -13.40 -19.57 -3.77
N ASP A 5 -12.27 -20.18 -4.16
CA ASP A 5 -11.97 -21.58 -3.86
C ASP A 5 -11.82 -21.83 -2.35
N ARG A 6 -11.28 -20.84 -1.62
CA ARG A 6 -11.13 -20.91 -0.16
C ARG A 6 -12.45 -20.80 0.58
N VAL A 7 -13.39 -19.99 0.07
CA VAL A 7 -14.74 -19.88 0.63
C VAL A 7 -15.47 -21.20 0.43
N TYR A 8 -15.38 -21.80 -0.75
CA TYR A 8 -15.98 -23.11 -1.02
C TYR A 8 -15.40 -24.19 -0.10
N PHE A 9 -14.08 -24.23 0.08
CA PHE A 9 -13.42 -25.20 0.93
C PHE A 9 -13.89 -25.09 2.40
N ALA A 10 -13.88 -23.89 2.97
CA ALA A 10 -14.37 -23.66 4.32
C ALA A 10 -15.84 -24.00 4.49
N THR A 11 -16.66 -23.70 3.47
CA THR A 11 -18.11 -24.02 3.49
C THR A 11 -18.33 -25.53 3.42
N SER A 12 -17.57 -26.24 2.58
CA SER A 12 -17.64 -27.69 2.46
C SER A 12 -17.26 -28.40 3.76
N LEU A 13 -16.18 -27.95 4.42
CA LEU A 13 -15.79 -28.52 5.72
C LEU A 13 -16.87 -28.35 6.77
N ARG A 14 -17.50 -27.16 6.85
CA ARG A 14 -18.61 -26.92 7.76
C ARG A 14 -19.86 -27.77 7.45
N ALA A 15 -20.18 -27.94 6.17
CA ALA A 15 -21.26 -28.80 5.74
C ALA A 15 -21.00 -30.25 6.16
N ASN A 16 -19.76 -30.75 5.94
CA ASN A 16 -19.35 -32.09 6.36
C ASN A 16 -19.44 -32.26 7.88
N SER A 17 -18.94 -31.27 8.66
CA SER A 17 -19.10 -31.28 10.14
C SER A 17 -20.54 -31.42 10.56
N THR A 18 -21.46 -30.71 9.93
CA THR A 18 -22.90 -30.78 10.23
C THR A 18 -23.48 -32.17 9.94
N VAL A 19 -23.00 -32.81 8.87
CA VAL A 19 -23.43 -34.19 8.54
C VAL A 19 -22.92 -35.18 9.57
N LEU A 20 -21.67 -35.07 9.98
CA LEU A 20 -21.06 -35.94 10.99
C LEU A 20 -21.76 -35.75 12.37
N ASP A 21 -22.03 -34.51 12.78
CA ASP A 21 -22.77 -34.22 14.00
C ASP A 21 -24.24 -34.81 13.99
N ARG A 22 -24.80 -34.97 12.78
CA ARG A 22 -26.10 -35.67 12.66
C ARG A 22 -25.93 -37.19 12.74
N LEU A 23 -24.85 -37.76 12.23
CA LEU A 23 -24.56 -39.19 12.30
C LEU A 23 -24.37 -39.66 13.74
N THR A 24 -23.78 -38.86 14.64
CA THR A 24 -23.64 -39.21 16.06
C THR A 24 -24.97 -39.42 16.74
N ARG A 25 -26.06 -38.81 16.24
CA ARG A 25 -27.41 -38.95 16.80
C ARG A 25 -28.21 -40.09 16.21
N TYR A 26 -27.58 -40.91 15.37
CA TYR A 26 -28.28 -41.99 14.67
C TYR A 26 -28.27 -43.26 15.51
N LYS A 27 -29.40 -43.66 16.10
CA LYS A 27 -29.59 -44.79 17.03
C LYS A 27 -29.00 -46.13 16.52
N ARG A 28 -28.85 -46.31 15.23
CA ARG A 28 -28.26 -47.51 14.63
C ARG A 28 -26.77 -47.65 14.87
N LEU A 29 -26.02 -46.53 14.99
CA LEU A 29 -24.59 -46.50 15.28
C LEU A 29 -24.29 -46.82 16.75
N GLU A 30 -25.20 -46.56 17.67
CA GLU A 30 -25.05 -46.92 19.10
C GLU A 30 -24.85 -48.42 19.33
N GLN A 31 -25.18 -49.26 18.33
CA GLN A 31 -25.02 -50.72 18.40
C GLN A 31 -23.55 -51.16 18.13
N TYR A 32 -22.69 -50.26 17.63
CA TYR A 32 -21.33 -50.54 17.25
C TYR A 32 -20.35 -49.54 17.92
N PRO A 33 -19.83 -49.87 19.12
CA PRO A 33 -19.00 -48.95 19.89
C PRO A 33 -17.71 -48.54 19.16
N ASP A 34 -17.09 -49.43 18.40
CA ASP A 34 -15.88 -49.16 17.63
C ASP A 34 -16.12 -48.14 16.50
N ASP A 35 -17.31 -48.17 15.88
CA ASP A 35 -17.68 -47.19 14.82
C ASP A 35 -17.98 -45.80 15.44
N MET A 36 -18.46 -45.76 16.67
CA MET A 36 -18.68 -44.49 17.40
C MET A 36 -17.35 -43.81 17.76
N GLU A 37 -16.37 -44.57 18.25
CA GLU A 37 -15.03 -44.04 18.54
C GLU A 37 -14.37 -43.48 17.28
N LEU A 38 -14.45 -44.20 16.16
CA LEU A 38 -13.95 -43.72 14.88
C LEU A 38 -14.68 -42.47 14.41
N LEU A 39 -15.98 -42.38 14.61
CA LEU A 39 -16.76 -41.19 14.22
C LEU A 39 -16.37 -39.95 15.06
N ASP A 40 -16.14 -40.12 16.36
CA ASP A 40 -15.69 -39.05 17.24
C ASP A 40 -14.27 -38.54 16.80
N ASP A 41 -13.37 -39.44 16.46
CA ASP A 41 -12.05 -39.07 15.94
C ASP A 41 -12.17 -38.26 14.65
N VAL A 42 -12.99 -38.66 13.69
CA VAL A 42 -13.24 -37.92 12.45
C VAL A 42 -13.85 -36.54 12.72
N ILE A 43 -14.71 -36.42 13.71
CA ILE A 43 -15.29 -35.12 14.09
C ILE A 43 -14.23 -34.18 14.66
N VAL A 44 -13.29 -34.70 15.47
CA VAL A 44 -12.16 -33.93 15.99
C VAL A 44 -11.28 -33.43 14.86
N GLU A 45 -10.92 -34.29 13.92
CA GLU A 45 -10.11 -33.96 12.73
C GLU A 45 -10.78 -32.88 11.87
N ILE A 46 -12.08 -32.99 11.61
CA ILE A 46 -12.79 -31.96 10.83
C ILE A 46 -12.86 -30.63 11.57
N ARG A 47 -13.05 -30.62 12.87
CA ARG A 47 -13.01 -29.40 13.67
C ARG A 47 -11.63 -28.73 13.61
N GLN A 48 -10.58 -29.51 13.74
CA GLN A 48 -9.21 -29.02 13.58
C GLN A 48 -8.98 -28.45 12.18
N ALA A 49 -9.43 -29.14 11.13
CA ALA A 49 -9.32 -28.64 9.75
C ALA A 49 -10.08 -27.31 9.53
N ILE A 50 -11.25 -27.14 10.13
CA ILE A 50 -12.02 -25.89 10.09
C ILE A 50 -11.24 -24.77 10.79
N GLU A 51 -10.67 -25.02 11.96
CA GLU A 51 -9.90 -24.05 12.72
C GLU A 51 -8.65 -23.63 11.95
N MET A 52 -7.87 -24.59 11.43
CA MET A 52 -6.70 -24.32 10.59
C MET A 52 -7.06 -23.51 9.35
N THR A 53 -8.18 -23.81 8.71
CA THR A 53 -8.67 -23.04 7.55
C THR A 53 -8.98 -21.59 7.93
N SER A 54 -9.53 -21.37 9.13
CA SER A 54 -9.80 -20.01 9.64
C SER A 54 -8.51 -19.25 9.91
N ILE A 55 -7.53 -19.88 10.57
CA ILE A 55 -6.21 -19.29 10.86
C ILE A 55 -5.53 -18.88 9.55
N TYR A 56 -5.41 -19.78 8.59
CA TYR A 56 -4.80 -19.46 7.30
C TYR A 56 -5.54 -18.37 6.51
N ARG A 57 -6.85 -18.30 6.65
CA ARG A 57 -7.63 -17.21 6.04
C ARG A 57 -7.26 -15.85 6.63
N ASP A 58 -7.13 -15.80 7.95
CA ASP A 58 -6.83 -14.57 8.67
C ASP A 58 -5.36 -14.15 8.45
N ASP A 59 -4.43 -15.09 8.39
CA ASP A 59 -3.02 -14.87 8.00
C ASP A 59 -2.89 -14.28 6.58
N ILE A 60 -3.63 -14.84 5.64
CA ILE A 60 -3.61 -14.32 4.26
C ILE A 60 -4.23 -12.93 4.19
N LYS A 61 -5.28 -12.66 4.97
CA LYS A 61 -5.87 -11.33 5.08
C LYS A 61 -4.87 -10.33 5.64
N GLY A 62 -4.21 -10.66 6.76
CA GLY A 62 -3.18 -9.83 7.37
C GLY A 62 -2.01 -9.57 6.42
N THR A 63 -1.51 -10.60 5.73
CA THR A 63 -0.45 -10.45 4.73
C THR A 63 -0.85 -9.52 3.59
N ARG A 64 -2.08 -9.60 3.12
CA ARG A 64 -2.61 -8.70 2.07
C ARG A 64 -2.69 -7.25 2.53
N GLU A 65 -3.14 -7.02 3.76
CA GLU A 65 -3.21 -5.69 4.37
C GLU A 65 -1.81 -5.09 4.53
N LEU A 66 -0.85 -5.87 5.03
CA LEU A 66 0.56 -5.48 5.11
C LEU A 66 1.14 -5.14 3.74
N PHE A 67 0.87 -5.96 2.73
CA PHE A 67 1.35 -5.71 1.37
C PHE A 67 0.77 -4.44 0.77
N SER A 68 -0.53 -4.18 0.98
CA SER A 68 -1.17 -2.92 0.58
C SER A 68 -0.51 -1.72 1.25
N SER A 69 -0.29 -1.79 2.57
CA SER A 69 0.37 -0.72 3.33
C SER A 69 1.80 -0.44 2.85
N ILE A 70 2.56 -1.49 2.51
CA ILE A 70 3.92 -1.34 1.95
C ILE A 70 3.87 -0.66 0.58
N LEU A 71 2.92 -1.07 -0.28
CA LEU A 71 2.75 -0.44 -1.60
C LEU A 71 2.36 1.03 -1.47
N ASP A 72 1.42 1.35 -0.59
CA ASP A 72 0.98 2.72 -0.34
C ASP A 72 2.14 3.60 0.18
N ASN A 73 2.96 3.06 1.06
CA ASN A 73 4.14 3.76 1.56
C ASN A 73 5.19 3.98 0.46
N ARG A 74 5.45 2.97 -0.37
CA ARG A 74 6.36 3.12 -1.52
C ARG A 74 5.84 4.13 -2.53
N LEU A 75 4.54 4.09 -2.84
CA LEU A 75 3.90 5.05 -3.73
C LEU A 75 4.00 6.48 -3.16
N ASN A 76 3.70 6.65 -1.89
CA ASN A 76 3.79 7.95 -1.22
C ASN A 76 5.23 8.50 -1.25
N ASN A 77 6.24 7.66 -1.02
CA ASN A 77 7.64 8.07 -1.10
C ASN A 77 8.04 8.46 -2.55
N ALA A 78 7.59 7.69 -3.55
CA ALA A 78 7.83 8.03 -4.95
C ALA A 78 7.16 9.36 -5.33
N MET A 79 5.92 9.59 -4.87
CA MET A 79 5.20 10.85 -5.10
C MET A 79 5.87 12.03 -4.40
N LYS A 80 6.37 11.88 -3.17
CA LYS A 80 7.14 12.91 -2.48
C LYS A 80 8.38 13.30 -3.28
N TYR A 81 9.14 12.31 -3.73
CA TYR A 81 10.34 12.55 -4.53
C TYR A 81 10.02 13.27 -5.84
N LEU A 82 9.01 12.79 -6.58
CA LEU A 82 8.57 13.40 -7.83
C LEU A 82 8.12 14.85 -7.62
N THR A 83 7.31 15.10 -6.59
CA THR A 83 6.84 16.45 -6.24
C THR A 83 8.00 17.37 -5.88
N SER A 84 8.99 16.88 -5.15
CA SER A 84 10.17 17.66 -4.75
C SER A 84 11.01 18.08 -5.97
N VAL A 85 11.25 17.15 -6.89
CA VAL A 85 11.99 17.43 -8.13
C VAL A 85 11.22 18.42 -9.00
N THR A 86 9.90 18.23 -9.14
CA THR A 86 9.06 19.13 -9.93
C THR A 86 9.06 20.55 -9.34
N LEU A 87 8.96 20.68 -8.02
CA LEU A 87 8.99 21.98 -7.35
C LEU A 87 10.35 22.68 -7.53
N LEU A 88 11.46 21.93 -7.41
CA LEU A 88 12.80 22.47 -7.64
C LEU A 88 13.01 22.97 -9.07
N MET A 89 12.45 22.26 -10.07
CA MET A 89 12.56 22.66 -11.47
C MET A 89 11.60 23.80 -11.85
N ALA A 90 10.49 23.94 -11.13
CA ALA A 90 9.50 25.01 -11.39
C ALA A 90 10.10 26.39 -11.11
N VAL A 91 10.93 26.56 -10.08
CA VAL A 91 11.49 27.87 -9.69
C VAL A 91 12.36 28.48 -10.82
N PRO A 92 13.40 27.80 -11.34
CA PRO A 92 14.18 28.38 -12.46
C PRO A 92 13.33 28.60 -13.71
N THR A 93 12.38 27.68 -13.98
CA THR A 93 11.51 27.79 -15.18
C THR A 93 10.65 29.03 -15.15
N VAL A 94 10.04 29.36 -14.00
CA VAL A 94 9.23 30.57 -13.86
C VAL A 94 10.09 31.84 -14.01
N ILE A 95 11.25 31.87 -13.35
CA ILE A 95 12.15 33.03 -13.41
C ILE A 95 12.65 33.23 -14.83
N SER A 96 13.14 32.17 -15.49
CA SER A 96 13.63 32.27 -16.89
C SER A 96 12.49 32.61 -17.86
N GLY A 97 11.27 32.12 -17.61
CA GLY A 97 10.10 32.47 -18.41
C GLY A 97 9.74 33.96 -18.32
N LEU A 98 9.77 34.53 -17.12
CA LEU A 98 9.52 35.95 -16.91
C LEU A 98 10.60 36.85 -17.57
N TYR A 99 11.87 36.47 -17.43
CA TYR A 99 12.98 37.20 -18.08
C TYR A 99 13.12 36.94 -19.59
N GLY A 100 12.49 35.88 -20.10
CA GLY A 100 12.41 35.60 -21.54
C GLY A 100 11.26 36.32 -22.27
N MET A 101 10.46 37.09 -21.58
CA MET A 101 9.36 37.84 -22.19
C MET A 101 9.92 39.07 -22.97
N ASN A 102 9.35 39.32 -24.16
CA ASN A 102 9.62 40.52 -24.94
C ASN A 102 8.85 41.72 -24.38
N VAL A 103 9.26 42.24 -23.23
CA VAL A 103 8.70 43.44 -22.59
C VAL A 103 9.74 44.57 -22.61
N ASP A 104 9.28 45.82 -22.52
CA ASP A 104 10.14 46.98 -22.40
C ASP A 104 11.12 46.84 -21.22
N ILE A 105 12.39 47.06 -21.50
CA ILE A 105 13.52 46.87 -20.57
C ILE A 105 13.37 47.74 -19.31
N ASP A 106 12.75 48.94 -19.44
CA ASP A 106 12.58 49.91 -18.36
C ASP A 106 11.66 49.40 -17.17
N GLY A 107 10.91 48.32 -17.39
CA GLY A 107 10.07 47.70 -16.34
C GLY A 107 10.70 46.50 -15.63
N MET A 108 11.84 45.98 -16.10
CA MET A 108 12.44 44.79 -15.50
C MET A 108 13.52 45.15 -14.46
N PRO A 109 13.44 44.63 -13.23
CA PRO A 109 14.47 44.84 -12.23
C PRO A 109 15.80 44.26 -12.71
N PHE A 110 16.87 45.03 -12.52
CA PHE A 110 18.27 44.69 -12.91
C PHE A 110 18.60 44.66 -14.43
N SER A 111 17.66 44.97 -15.31
CA SER A 111 17.89 44.93 -16.76
C SER A 111 18.85 46.03 -17.28
N GLY A 112 18.94 47.15 -16.57
CA GLY A 112 19.84 48.27 -16.94
C GLY A 112 21.29 48.14 -16.40
N SER A 113 21.64 47.05 -15.73
CA SER A 113 22.99 46.81 -15.18
C SER A 113 23.77 45.84 -16.01
N ASP A 114 25.06 46.15 -16.28
CA ASP A 114 25.98 45.25 -16.97
C ASP A 114 26.11 43.86 -16.36
N TYR A 115 25.78 43.73 -15.05
CA TYR A 115 25.80 42.48 -14.29
C TYR A 115 24.41 41.92 -14.02
N GLY A 116 23.36 42.50 -14.60
CA GLY A 116 21.96 42.12 -14.30
C GLY A 116 21.68 40.66 -14.48
N PHE A 117 22.17 40.05 -15.57
CA PHE A 117 22.02 38.61 -15.81
C PHE A 117 22.69 37.74 -14.72
N VAL A 118 23.90 38.08 -14.31
CA VAL A 118 24.63 37.35 -13.27
C VAL A 118 23.91 37.42 -11.93
N ILE A 119 23.34 38.59 -11.58
CA ILE A 119 22.58 38.80 -10.35
C ILE A 119 21.32 37.92 -10.34
N VAL A 120 20.57 37.86 -11.43
CA VAL A 120 19.37 37.02 -11.55
C VAL A 120 19.73 35.54 -11.48
N CYS A 121 20.81 35.10 -12.11
CA CYS A 121 21.26 33.69 -12.01
C CYS A 121 21.66 33.33 -10.58
N LEU A 122 22.41 34.18 -9.87
CA LEU A 122 22.79 33.93 -8.48
C LEU A 122 21.59 33.90 -7.55
N LEU A 123 20.61 34.79 -7.75
CA LEU A 123 19.39 34.85 -6.98
C LEU A 123 18.52 33.60 -7.20
N THR A 124 18.41 33.12 -8.43
CA THR A 124 17.72 31.89 -8.80
C THR A 124 18.37 30.67 -8.13
N LEU A 125 19.70 30.59 -8.17
CA LEU A 125 20.45 29.51 -7.52
C LEU A 125 20.26 29.55 -5.98
N ALA A 126 20.27 30.74 -5.38
CA ALA A 126 20.05 30.91 -3.95
C ALA A 126 18.63 30.44 -3.56
N ILE A 127 17.59 30.81 -4.30
CA ILE A 127 16.22 30.37 -4.08
C ILE A 127 16.10 28.84 -4.21
N CYS A 128 16.69 28.26 -5.26
CA CYS A 128 16.72 26.81 -5.44
C CYS A 128 17.46 26.09 -4.30
N GLY A 129 18.57 26.64 -3.83
CA GLY A 129 19.32 26.11 -2.69
C GLY A 129 18.51 26.12 -1.39
N ILE A 130 17.83 27.23 -1.12
CA ILE A 130 16.92 27.34 0.03
C ILE A 130 15.76 26.36 -0.08
N ALA A 131 15.13 26.25 -1.26
CA ALA A 131 14.04 25.30 -1.49
C ALA A 131 14.52 23.84 -1.30
N ALA A 132 15.67 23.48 -1.85
CA ALA A 132 16.28 22.17 -1.68
C ALA A 132 16.58 21.87 -0.20
N TRP A 133 17.12 22.84 0.53
CA TRP A 133 17.41 22.69 1.95
C TRP A 133 16.13 22.49 2.79
N VAL A 134 15.06 23.24 2.50
CA VAL A 134 13.75 23.11 3.18
C VAL A 134 13.13 21.74 2.89
N LEU A 135 13.18 21.27 1.63
CA LEU A 135 12.66 19.96 1.22
C LEU A 135 13.44 18.83 1.89
N HIS A 136 14.75 18.94 1.95
CA HIS A 136 15.60 17.98 2.66
C HIS A 136 15.28 17.93 4.16
N LYS A 137 15.13 19.10 4.81
CA LYS A 137 14.77 19.17 6.23
C LYS A 137 13.39 18.55 6.53
N LYS A 138 12.46 18.61 5.57
CA LYS A 138 11.13 18.00 5.70
C LYS A 138 11.08 16.52 5.32
N HIS A 139 12.22 15.87 5.09
CA HIS A 139 12.30 14.46 4.64
C HIS A 139 11.46 14.18 3.38
N MET A 140 11.44 15.14 2.46
CA MET A 140 10.78 14.99 1.16
C MET A 140 11.77 14.64 0.04
N LEU A 141 13.04 14.83 0.31
CA LEU A 141 14.19 14.46 -0.54
C LEU A 141 15.03 13.42 0.15
#